data_d9544d489c87c68634aa4d5580534901
#
_entry.id   d9544d489c87c68634aa4d5580534901
#
_cell.length_a   1.000
_cell.length_b   1.000
_cell.length_c   1.000
_cell.angle_alpha   90.00
_cell.angle_beta   90.00
_cell.angle_gamma   90.00
#
_symmetry.space_group_name_H-M   'P 1'
#
loop_
_entity.id
_entity.type
_entity.pdbx_description
1 polymer ?
#
loop_
_entity_poly.entity_id
_entity_poly.type
_entity_poly.pdbx_seq_one_letter_code
_entity_poly.pdbx_strand_id
1 'polypeptide(L)'
;MKEGVGSTQNRDRIAMAVTALVLFGAQWFIGDFPLWFFAAPMNLLLGVLWLVALWEGYRHRERLSAVRYLLSAEATYVALAVATVVAVVLGLQSEPASTSWPVVGGLLFVQSVLTLVILRGWRNERGVRWRFLVTHIGLWLAVTSALFGAPDKEILRVQVGENPTREAISEQGEKRFLDYELRLEKFDIKRSESGSPQQFCASVAVDKRVVTIEVNSPYSPRYGEEIYLVNYAAEGCVLQIVREPWRGVTATGVVMMLLGAVVLFLQGFSSEKR
;
A
#
# COMPACT_ATOMS: atom_id res chain seq x y z
N MET A 1 6.15 35.63 27.42
CA MET A 1 5.93 34.19 27.20
C MET A 1 5.26 33.87 25.85
N LYS A 2 4.74 34.83 25.07
CA LYS A 2 4.16 34.66 23.73
C LYS A 2 5.19 34.66 22.57
N GLU A 3 6.33 35.34 22.73
CA GLU A 3 7.35 35.43 21.67
C GLU A 3 8.13 34.12 21.41
N GLY A 4 8.32 33.29 22.43
CA GLY A 4 9.01 31.99 22.26
C GLY A 4 8.21 30.94 21.52
N VAL A 5 6.88 30.99 21.49
CA VAL A 5 6.00 30.03 20.82
C VAL A 5 6.00 30.27 19.31
N GLY A 6 6.02 31.51 18.85
CA GLY A 6 6.04 31.87 17.45
C GLY A 6 7.36 31.46 16.74
N SER A 7 8.50 31.57 17.44
CA SER A 7 9.80 31.24 16.88
C SER A 7 10.02 29.74 16.71
N THR A 8 9.52 28.91 17.62
CA THR A 8 9.58 27.44 17.50
C THR A 8 8.69 26.91 16.38
N GLN A 9 7.48 27.43 16.26
CA GLN A 9 6.54 27.03 15.20
C GLN A 9 7.08 27.39 13.80
N ASN A 10 7.70 28.55 13.65
CA ASN A 10 8.32 28.95 12.38
C ASN A 10 9.50 28.04 12.01
N ARG A 11 10.32 27.63 12.98
CA ARG A 11 11.43 26.71 12.79
C ARG A 11 10.95 25.32 12.33
N ASP A 12 9.85 24.80 12.90
CA ASP A 12 9.30 23.51 12.53
C ASP A 12 8.72 23.51 11.09
N ARG A 13 8.07 24.61 10.67
CA ARG A 13 7.60 24.82 9.31
C ARG A 13 8.77 24.90 8.32
N ILE A 14 9.83 25.61 8.66
CA ILE A 14 11.05 25.67 7.83
C ILE A 14 11.67 24.28 7.70
N ALA A 15 11.77 23.51 8.79
CA ALA A 15 12.31 22.16 8.73
C ALA A 15 11.49 21.26 7.81
N MET A 16 10.15 21.34 7.84
CA MET A 16 9.29 20.60 6.91
C MET A 16 9.47 21.02 5.46
N ALA A 17 9.53 22.32 5.19
CA ALA A 17 9.77 22.82 3.84
C ALA A 17 11.13 22.34 3.30
N VAL A 18 12.17 22.39 4.13
CA VAL A 18 13.51 21.88 3.77
C VAL A 18 13.46 20.37 3.49
N THR A 19 12.78 19.60 4.34
CA THR A 19 12.61 18.14 4.11
C THR A 19 11.91 17.87 2.78
N ALA A 20 10.83 18.57 2.48
CA ALA A 20 10.14 18.45 1.19
C ALA A 20 11.07 18.78 0.02
N LEU A 21 11.81 19.90 0.08
CA LEU A 21 12.79 20.28 -0.95
C LEU A 21 13.87 19.23 -1.13
N VAL A 22 14.37 18.62 -0.06
CA VAL A 22 15.36 17.53 -0.12
C VAL A 22 14.77 16.30 -0.82
N LEU A 23 13.53 15.91 -0.52
CA LEU A 23 12.88 14.78 -1.16
C LEU A 23 12.65 15.01 -2.66
N PHE A 24 12.20 16.20 -3.06
CA PHE A 24 12.06 16.56 -4.47
C PHE A 24 13.42 16.67 -5.16
N GLY A 25 14.44 17.21 -4.48
CA GLY A 25 15.81 17.23 -4.99
C GLY A 25 16.37 15.83 -5.17
N ALA A 26 16.17 14.93 -4.22
CA ALA A 26 16.58 13.53 -4.34
C ALA A 26 15.93 12.87 -5.56
N GLN A 27 14.63 13.09 -5.79
CA GLN A 27 13.95 12.58 -6.98
C GLN A 27 14.56 13.10 -8.28
N TRP A 28 14.93 14.38 -8.29
CA TRP A 28 15.50 15.02 -9.49
C TRP A 28 16.93 14.58 -9.79
N PHE A 29 17.79 14.46 -8.76
CA PHE A 29 19.23 14.22 -8.92
C PHE A 29 19.62 12.74 -8.82
N ILE A 30 18.89 11.94 -8.05
CA ILE A 30 19.22 10.54 -7.77
C ILE A 30 18.31 9.60 -8.60
N GLY A 31 17.10 10.06 -8.96
CA GLY A 31 16.07 9.23 -9.61
C GLY A 31 15.20 8.51 -8.58
N ASP A 32 14.70 7.33 -8.93
CA ASP A 32 13.73 6.61 -8.13
C ASP A 32 14.31 6.06 -6.84
N PHE A 33 13.45 5.98 -5.82
CA PHE A 33 13.76 5.35 -4.55
C PHE A 33 13.99 3.84 -4.75
N PRO A 34 15.09 3.26 -4.28
CA PRO A 34 15.44 1.85 -4.53
C PRO A 34 14.61 0.91 -3.65
N LEU A 35 13.31 0.77 -3.93
CA LEU A 35 12.38 -0.06 -3.14
C LEU A 35 12.85 -1.50 -2.99
N TRP A 36 13.43 -2.08 -4.04
CA TRP A 36 13.91 -3.47 -4.04
C TRP A 36 14.91 -3.77 -2.91
N PHE A 37 15.71 -2.78 -2.51
CA PHE A 37 16.66 -2.92 -1.39
C PHE A 37 15.94 -3.08 -0.04
N PHE A 38 14.70 -2.59 0.04
CA PHE A 38 13.89 -2.60 1.26
C PHE A 38 12.88 -3.76 1.30
N ALA A 39 12.99 -4.75 0.41
CA ALA A 39 12.16 -5.96 0.48
C ALA A 39 12.44 -6.77 1.77
N ALA A 40 11.56 -7.70 2.08
CA ALA A 40 11.70 -8.57 3.26
C ALA A 40 13.06 -9.29 3.28
N PRO A 41 13.72 -9.36 4.43
CA PRO A 41 13.25 -8.98 5.78
C PRO A 41 13.57 -7.53 6.19
N MET A 42 14.20 -6.72 5.31
CA MET A 42 14.68 -5.37 5.64
C MET A 42 13.55 -4.42 6.01
N ASN A 43 12.43 -4.44 5.28
CA ASN A 43 11.24 -3.64 5.58
C ASN A 43 10.68 -3.92 6.97
N LEU A 44 10.62 -5.19 7.39
CA LEU A 44 10.16 -5.56 8.73
C LEU A 44 11.08 -5.04 9.81
N LEU A 45 12.40 -5.20 9.61
CA LEU A 45 13.39 -4.69 10.55
C LEU A 45 13.29 -3.16 10.69
N LEU A 46 13.28 -2.44 9.57
CA LEU A 46 13.17 -0.99 9.57
C LEU A 46 11.83 -0.51 10.13
N GLY A 47 10.74 -1.21 9.83
CA GLY A 47 9.43 -0.93 10.41
C GLY A 47 9.43 -1.03 11.93
N VAL A 48 10.01 -2.10 12.47
CA VAL A 48 10.14 -2.27 13.94
C VAL A 48 11.02 -1.18 14.54
N LEU A 49 12.19 -0.91 13.96
CA LEU A 49 13.08 0.15 14.43
C LEU A 49 12.39 1.52 14.40
N TRP A 50 11.62 1.81 13.36
CA TRP A 50 10.83 3.04 13.24
C TRP A 50 9.78 3.17 14.33
N LEU A 51 9.04 2.09 14.62
CA LEU A 51 8.06 2.06 15.70
C LEU A 51 8.69 2.25 17.08
N VAL A 52 9.84 1.61 17.33
CA VAL A 52 10.60 1.80 18.57
C VAL A 52 11.06 3.26 18.70
N ALA A 53 11.57 3.85 17.63
CA ALA A 53 12.00 5.25 17.62
C ALA A 53 10.83 6.21 17.90
N LEU A 54 9.66 5.97 17.31
CA LEU A 54 8.45 6.76 17.58
C LEU A 54 7.94 6.58 19.00
N TRP A 55 7.99 5.35 19.54
CA TRP A 55 7.60 5.07 20.93
C TRP A 55 8.52 5.78 21.92
N GLU A 56 9.85 5.67 21.77
CA GLU A 56 10.80 6.37 22.62
C GLU A 56 10.69 7.90 22.45
N GLY A 57 10.50 8.37 21.22
CA GLY A 57 10.20 9.78 20.96
C GLY A 57 8.95 10.25 21.70
N TYR A 58 7.88 9.47 21.70
CA TYR A 58 6.65 9.77 22.44
C TYR A 58 6.87 9.80 23.96
N ARG A 59 7.67 8.90 24.50
CA ARG A 59 8.03 8.91 25.94
C ARG A 59 8.80 10.18 26.33
N HIS A 60 9.65 10.67 25.42
CA HIS A 60 10.46 11.88 25.62
C HIS A 60 9.91 13.13 24.92
N ARG A 61 8.60 13.16 24.59
CA ARG A 61 7.95 14.24 23.80
C ARG A 61 8.14 15.64 24.38
N GLU A 62 8.29 15.77 25.71
CA GLU A 62 8.55 17.06 26.36
C GLU A 62 9.89 17.69 25.95
N ARG A 63 10.89 16.84 25.61
CA ARG A 63 12.26 17.26 25.27
C ARG A 63 12.45 17.39 23.76
N LEU A 64 11.70 16.66 22.95
CA LEU A 64 11.88 16.56 21.52
C LEU A 64 10.89 17.46 20.76
N SER A 65 11.38 18.60 20.22
CA SER A 65 10.56 19.55 19.48
C SER A 65 9.88 18.93 18.26
N ALA A 66 10.59 18.07 17.53
CA ALA A 66 10.06 17.36 16.36
C ALA A 66 8.83 16.50 16.72
N VAL A 67 8.88 15.76 17.83
CA VAL A 67 7.76 14.93 18.27
C VAL A 67 6.58 15.79 18.74
N ARG A 68 6.85 16.90 19.42
CA ARG A 68 5.79 17.88 19.79
C ARG A 68 5.10 18.44 18.55
N TYR A 69 5.87 18.75 17.51
CA TYR A 69 5.31 19.18 16.23
C TYR A 69 4.43 18.08 15.61
N LEU A 70 4.93 16.84 15.48
CA LEU A 70 4.17 15.71 14.92
C LEU A 70 2.88 15.40 15.72
N LEU A 71 2.83 15.75 17.01
CA LEU A 71 1.64 15.65 17.85
C LEU A 71 0.69 16.86 17.74
N SER A 72 1.04 17.90 16.98
CA SER A 72 0.23 19.11 16.84
C SER A 72 -0.95 18.88 15.87
N ALA A 73 -1.96 19.74 15.98
CA ALA A 73 -3.07 19.79 15.05
C ALA A 73 -2.59 20.17 13.62
N GLU A 74 -1.61 21.07 13.53
CA GLU A 74 -1.01 21.48 12.25
C GLU A 74 -0.41 20.30 11.51
N ALA A 75 0.42 19.47 12.18
CA ALA A 75 0.99 18.26 11.59
C ALA A 75 -0.09 17.27 11.13
N THR A 76 -1.19 17.16 11.88
CA THR A 76 -2.33 16.32 11.49
C THR A 76 -3.00 16.82 10.20
N TYR A 77 -3.24 18.14 10.08
CA TYR A 77 -3.81 18.70 8.83
C TYR A 77 -2.87 18.53 7.64
N VAL A 78 -1.57 18.74 7.84
CA VAL A 78 -0.58 18.51 6.79
C VAL A 78 -0.53 17.04 6.41
N ALA A 79 -0.58 16.12 7.38
CA ALA A 79 -0.60 14.68 7.10
C ALA A 79 -1.84 14.27 6.29
N LEU A 80 -3.01 14.81 6.58
CA LEU A 80 -4.23 14.58 5.80
C LEU A 80 -4.09 15.10 4.36
N ALA A 81 -3.53 16.31 4.19
CA ALA A 81 -3.28 16.88 2.86
C ALA A 81 -2.28 16.02 2.07
N VAL A 82 -1.16 15.64 2.69
CA VAL A 82 -0.15 14.75 2.08
C VAL A 82 -0.75 13.40 1.71
N ALA A 83 -1.51 12.77 2.62
CA ALA A 83 -2.19 11.49 2.34
C ALA A 83 -3.14 11.59 1.14
N THR A 84 -3.91 12.70 1.05
CA THR A 84 -4.82 12.94 -0.08
C THR A 84 -4.04 13.09 -1.39
N VAL A 85 -2.99 13.91 -1.41
CA VAL A 85 -2.15 14.11 -2.61
C VAL A 85 -1.50 12.80 -3.04
N VAL A 86 -0.91 12.05 -2.10
CA VAL A 86 -0.29 10.74 -2.39
C VAL A 86 -1.33 9.76 -2.94
N ALA A 87 -2.53 9.69 -2.34
CA ALA A 87 -3.59 8.81 -2.82
C ALA A 87 -4.04 9.17 -4.25
N VAL A 88 -4.17 10.47 -4.57
CA VAL A 88 -4.50 10.95 -5.91
C VAL A 88 -3.39 10.62 -6.90
N VAL A 89 -2.12 10.87 -6.54
CA VAL A 89 -0.97 10.57 -7.40
C VAL A 89 -0.90 9.08 -7.70
N LEU A 90 -1.00 8.21 -6.67
CA LEU A 90 -0.97 6.76 -6.85
C LEU A 90 -2.18 6.22 -7.63
N GLY A 91 -3.33 6.87 -7.53
CA GLY A 91 -4.56 6.48 -8.25
C GLY A 91 -4.62 6.94 -9.70
N LEU A 92 -3.93 8.01 -10.06
CA LEU A 92 -3.95 8.58 -11.43
C LEU A 92 -2.79 8.09 -12.30
N GLN A 93 -1.72 7.58 -11.73
CA GLN A 93 -0.55 7.11 -12.49
C GLN A 93 -0.70 5.63 -12.87
N SER A 94 -0.48 5.35 -14.15
CA SER A 94 -0.39 3.99 -14.70
C SER A 94 0.96 3.30 -14.37
N GLU A 95 2.00 4.10 -14.12
CA GLU A 95 3.32 3.62 -13.70
C GLU A 95 3.46 3.73 -12.17
N PRO A 96 4.26 2.87 -11.51
CA PRO A 96 4.33 2.83 -10.05
C PRO A 96 5.03 4.07 -9.48
N ALA A 97 4.27 5.15 -9.26
CA ALA A 97 4.74 6.33 -8.52
C ALA A 97 5.20 6.01 -7.08
N SER A 98 4.96 4.78 -6.63
CA SER A 98 5.40 4.28 -5.33
C SER A 98 6.93 4.33 -5.13
N THR A 99 7.70 4.43 -6.21
CA THR A 99 9.17 4.54 -6.17
C THR A 99 9.68 5.97 -6.01
N SER A 100 8.81 6.97 -5.94
CA SER A 100 9.30 8.35 -5.81
C SER A 100 9.63 8.72 -4.36
N TRP A 101 10.76 9.43 -4.15
CA TRP A 101 11.20 9.95 -2.84
C TRP A 101 10.12 10.76 -2.11
N PRO A 102 9.38 11.69 -2.80
CA PRO A 102 8.31 12.45 -2.15
C PRO A 102 7.16 11.56 -1.67
N VAL A 103 6.79 10.51 -2.40
CA VAL A 103 5.73 9.58 -2.00
C VAL A 103 6.16 8.75 -0.81
N VAL A 104 7.35 8.16 -0.83
CA VAL A 104 7.89 7.38 0.30
C VAL A 104 8.04 8.26 1.55
N GLY A 105 8.63 9.44 1.42
CA GLY A 105 8.78 10.38 2.54
C GLY A 105 7.43 10.89 3.07
N GLY A 106 6.48 11.16 2.18
CA GLY A 106 5.12 11.54 2.53
C GLY A 106 4.38 10.43 3.31
N LEU A 107 4.47 9.19 2.86
CA LEU A 107 3.89 8.04 3.57
C LEU A 107 4.55 7.81 4.94
N LEU A 108 5.88 7.94 5.05
CA LEU A 108 6.59 7.89 6.33
C LEU A 108 6.14 8.99 7.29
N PHE A 109 5.93 10.21 6.79
CA PHE A 109 5.42 11.32 7.58
C PHE A 109 3.99 11.03 8.08
N VAL A 110 3.08 10.61 7.19
CA VAL A 110 1.70 10.22 7.53
C VAL A 110 1.69 9.11 8.57
N GLN A 111 2.50 8.07 8.37
CA GLN A 111 2.64 6.94 9.28
C GLN A 111 3.12 7.37 10.67
N SER A 112 4.08 8.30 10.72
CA SER A 112 4.62 8.83 11.97
C SER A 112 3.58 9.61 12.77
N VAL A 113 2.88 10.54 12.09
CA VAL A 113 1.80 11.32 12.71
C VAL A 113 0.69 10.40 13.20
N LEU A 114 0.25 9.45 12.37
CA LEU A 114 -0.82 8.51 12.70
C LEU A 114 -0.45 7.63 13.91
N THR A 115 0.78 7.10 13.96
CA THR A 115 1.28 6.32 15.10
C THR A 115 1.23 7.15 16.39
N LEU A 116 1.72 8.38 16.35
CA LEU A 116 1.72 9.28 17.53
C LEU A 116 0.29 9.68 17.95
N VAL A 117 -0.61 9.88 17.00
CA VAL A 117 -2.04 10.13 17.26
C VAL A 117 -2.68 8.94 17.95
N ILE A 118 -2.39 7.70 17.52
CA ILE A 118 -2.88 6.48 18.17
C ILE A 118 -2.33 6.39 19.59
N LEU A 119 -1.02 6.59 19.79
CA LEU A 119 -0.37 6.54 21.11
C LEU A 119 -0.95 7.59 22.09
N ARG A 120 -1.32 8.78 21.60
CA ARG A 120 -1.95 9.82 22.42
C ARG A 120 -3.42 9.55 22.69
N GLY A 121 -4.14 9.01 21.71
CA GLY A 121 -5.61 8.98 21.67
C GLY A 121 -6.26 7.68 22.12
N TRP A 122 -5.50 6.60 22.36
CA TRP A 122 -6.06 5.27 22.60
C TRP A 122 -6.90 5.13 23.88
N ARG A 123 -6.67 6.01 24.87
CA ARG A 123 -7.33 5.96 26.16
C ARG A 123 -7.70 7.38 26.63
N ASN A 124 -8.81 7.48 27.38
CA ASN A 124 -9.21 8.69 28.12
C ASN A 124 -9.65 8.30 29.55
N GLU A 125 -10.16 9.26 30.32
CA GLU A 125 -10.63 9.05 31.70
C GLU A 125 -11.73 7.97 31.79
N ARG A 126 -12.52 7.77 30.73
CA ARG A 126 -13.60 6.77 30.64
C ARG A 126 -13.11 5.38 30.20
N GLY A 127 -11.80 5.21 29.92
CA GLY A 127 -11.18 3.94 29.50
C GLY A 127 -10.71 3.92 28.05
N VAL A 128 -10.64 2.74 27.46
CA VAL A 128 -10.15 2.52 26.08
C VAL A 128 -11.17 3.01 25.05
N ARG A 129 -10.71 3.80 24.11
CA ARG A 129 -11.52 4.39 23.04
C ARG A 129 -11.60 3.46 21.83
N TRP A 130 -12.34 2.37 21.94
CA TRP A 130 -12.39 1.32 20.91
C TRP A 130 -12.71 1.81 19.49
N ARG A 131 -13.68 2.72 19.35
CA ARG A 131 -14.04 3.28 18.03
C ARG A 131 -12.89 4.02 17.39
N PHE A 132 -12.22 4.87 18.18
CA PHE A 132 -11.03 5.57 17.74
C PHE A 132 -9.95 4.57 17.32
N LEU A 133 -9.69 3.55 18.13
CA LEU A 133 -8.68 2.53 17.85
C LEU A 133 -8.98 1.75 16.57
N VAL A 134 -10.20 1.23 16.40
CA VAL A 134 -10.55 0.42 15.23
C VAL A 134 -10.32 1.20 13.94
N THR A 135 -10.80 2.46 13.86
CA THR A 135 -10.63 3.27 12.65
C THR A 135 -9.16 3.64 12.41
N HIS A 136 -8.45 4.09 13.45
CA HIS A 136 -7.08 4.57 13.29
C HIS A 136 -6.06 3.44 13.12
N ILE A 137 -6.26 2.29 13.77
CA ILE A 137 -5.44 1.10 13.55
C ILE A 137 -5.71 0.54 12.15
N GLY A 138 -6.97 0.53 11.68
CA GLY A 138 -7.30 0.15 10.32
C GLY A 138 -6.58 0.99 9.28
N LEU A 139 -6.62 2.31 9.43
CA LEU A 139 -5.87 3.24 8.57
C LEU A 139 -4.35 3.01 8.68
N TRP A 140 -3.86 2.80 9.90
CA TRP A 140 -2.45 2.52 10.17
C TRP A 140 -1.97 1.26 9.45
N LEU A 141 -2.75 0.16 9.47
CA LEU A 141 -2.45 -1.07 8.75
C LEU A 141 -2.43 -0.84 7.22
N ALA A 142 -3.40 -0.08 6.68
CA ALA A 142 -3.45 0.23 5.26
C ALA A 142 -2.22 1.05 4.81
N VAL A 143 -1.85 2.09 5.57
CA VAL A 143 -0.65 2.91 5.26
C VAL A 143 0.64 2.09 5.44
N THR A 144 0.69 1.22 6.47
CA THR A 144 1.84 0.33 6.70
C THR A 144 2.04 -0.61 5.52
N SER A 145 0.97 -1.24 5.02
CA SER A 145 1.07 -2.13 3.87
C SER A 145 1.44 -1.40 2.57
N ALA A 146 0.97 -0.16 2.38
CA ALA A 146 1.34 0.65 1.23
C ALA A 146 2.83 1.07 1.26
N LEU A 147 3.40 1.30 2.43
CA LEU A 147 4.79 1.75 2.58
C LEU A 147 5.77 0.59 2.69
N PHE A 148 5.54 -0.31 3.65
CA PHE A 148 6.46 -1.41 3.95
C PHE A 148 6.17 -2.67 3.14
N GLY A 149 4.98 -2.80 2.56
CA GLY A 149 4.61 -3.92 1.71
C GLY A 149 4.93 -3.71 0.22
N ALA A 150 5.09 -2.46 -0.23
CA ALA A 150 5.38 -2.17 -1.62
C ALA A 150 6.65 -2.85 -2.15
N PRO A 151 7.76 -2.93 -1.41
CA PRO A 151 8.96 -3.62 -1.87
C PRO A 151 8.80 -5.14 -2.10
N ASP A 152 7.81 -5.76 -1.44
CA ASP A 152 7.55 -7.20 -1.54
C ASP A 152 6.56 -7.56 -2.65
N LYS A 153 6.01 -6.56 -3.33
CA LYS A 153 5.14 -6.78 -4.48
C LYS A 153 5.97 -7.18 -5.69
N GLU A 154 5.62 -8.31 -6.30
CA GLU A 154 6.27 -8.81 -7.51
C GLU A 154 5.22 -8.97 -8.62
N ILE A 155 5.53 -8.47 -9.80
CA ILE A 155 4.71 -8.65 -11.01
C ILE A 155 5.56 -9.41 -12.03
N LEU A 156 5.05 -10.56 -12.44
CA LEU A 156 5.70 -11.44 -13.40
C LEU A 156 4.81 -11.60 -14.63
N ARG A 157 5.41 -11.69 -15.80
CA ARG A 157 4.71 -12.01 -17.06
C ARG A 157 5.19 -13.34 -17.58
N VAL A 158 4.27 -14.18 -17.99
CA VAL A 158 4.52 -15.52 -18.51
C VAL A 158 3.81 -15.66 -19.84
N GLN A 159 4.55 -16.04 -20.88
CA GLN A 159 3.96 -16.49 -22.13
C GLN A 159 3.68 -17.97 -22.01
N VAL A 160 2.41 -18.36 -22.11
CA VAL A 160 1.95 -19.73 -21.94
C VAL A 160 1.40 -20.24 -23.26
N GLY A 161 1.96 -21.37 -23.74
CA GLY A 161 1.54 -22.09 -24.93
C GLY A 161 1.20 -23.54 -24.61
N GLU A 162 1.17 -24.38 -25.64
CA GLU A 162 0.92 -25.84 -25.52
C GLU A 162 2.04 -26.55 -24.75
N ASN A 163 3.27 -26.02 -24.80
CA ASN A 163 4.39 -26.55 -24.04
C ASN A 163 4.39 -26.05 -22.61
N PRO A 164 4.63 -26.92 -21.62
CA PRO A 164 4.73 -26.53 -20.24
C PRO A 164 5.87 -25.53 -19.99
N THR A 165 5.63 -24.51 -19.17
CA THR A 165 6.64 -23.52 -18.83
C THR A 165 6.60 -23.19 -17.32
N ARG A 166 7.78 -22.85 -16.78
CA ARG A 166 7.95 -22.25 -15.44
C ARG A 166 8.68 -20.92 -15.54
N GLU A 167 9.09 -20.52 -16.74
CA GLU A 167 9.82 -19.29 -16.94
C GLU A 167 8.84 -18.10 -16.93
N ALA A 168 9.17 -17.12 -16.10
CA ALA A 168 8.48 -15.84 -16.00
C ALA A 168 9.49 -14.71 -16.18
N ILE A 169 9.02 -13.56 -16.60
CA ILE A 169 9.83 -12.35 -16.76
C ILE A 169 9.29 -11.29 -15.79
N SER A 170 10.16 -10.75 -14.94
CA SER A 170 9.81 -9.63 -14.07
C SER A 170 9.64 -8.33 -14.85
N GLU A 171 9.06 -7.30 -14.25
CA GLU A 171 8.96 -5.96 -14.87
C GLU A 171 10.33 -5.37 -15.22
N GLN A 172 11.39 -5.76 -14.51
CA GLN A 172 12.77 -5.35 -14.78
C GLN A 172 13.43 -6.16 -15.90
N GLY A 173 12.71 -7.12 -16.51
CA GLY A 173 13.22 -7.98 -17.59
C GLY A 173 14.05 -9.16 -17.10
N GLU A 174 14.12 -9.42 -15.79
CA GLU A 174 14.83 -10.56 -15.24
C GLU A 174 14.02 -11.86 -15.37
N LYS A 175 14.71 -12.95 -15.70
CA LYS A 175 14.09 -14.28 -15.68
C LYS A 175 13.89 -14.76 -14.25
N ARG A 176 12.68 -15.23 -13.96
CA ARG A 176 12.27 -15.85 -12.70
C ARG A 176 11.69 -17.23 -12.99
N PHE A 177 11.77 -18.13 -12.04
CA PHE A 177 11.17 -19.45 -12.15
C PHE A 177 10.02 -19.59 -11.15
N LEU A 178 8.89 -20.10 -11.67
CA LEU A 178 7.72 -20.39 -10.85
C LEU A 178 7.91 -21.73 -10.11
N ASP A 179 7.28 -21.84 -8.96
CA ASP A 179 7.24 -23.08 -8.17
C ASP A 179 6.31 -24.14 -8.79
N TYR A 180 5.46 -23.73 -9.74
CA TYR A 180 4.51 -24.55 -10.46
C TYR A 180 4.67 -24.37 -11.96
N GLU A 181 4.11 -25.32 -12.72
CA GLU A 181 4.16 -25.37 -14.16
C GLU A 181 2.85 -24.86 -14.76
N LEU A 182 2.96 -24.08 -15.84
CA LEU A 182 1.85 -23.53 -16.58
C LEU A 182 1.84 -24.10 -18.00
N ARG A 183 0.65 -24.54 -18.46
CA ARG A 183 0.43 -24.97 -19.83
C ARG A 183 -0.94 -24.52 -20.30
N LEU A 184 -1.04 -24.02 -21.53
CA LEU A 184 -2.32 -23.68 -22.13
C LEU A 184 -2.97 -24.95 -22.67
N GLU A 185 -4.17 -25.23 -22.20
CA GLU A 185 -5.00 -26.33 -22.70
C GLU A 185 -5.94 -25.84 -23.80
N LYS A 186 -6.54 -24.66 -23.60
CA LYS A 186 -7.49 -24.11 -24.57
C LYS A 186 -7.60 -22.60 -24.40
N PHE A 187 -7.71 -21.91 -25.53
CA PHE A 187 -8.01 -20.47 -25.53
C PHE A 187 -9.32 -20.23 -26.29
N ASP A 188 -10.28 -19.60 -25.65
CA ASP A 188 -11.60 -19.31 -26.21
C ASP A 188 -11.89 -17.81 -26.22
N ILE A 189 -12.51 -17.35 -27.28
CA ILE A 189 -13.03 -15.97 -27.39
C ILE A 189 -14.55 -16.06 -27.41
N LYS A 190 -15.22 -15.70 -26.35
CA LYS A 190 -16.67 -15.54 -26.33
C LYS A 190 -17.04 -14.32 -27.16
N ARG A 191 -17.91 -14.51 -28.16
CA ARG A 191 -18.38 -13.42 -29.04
C ARG A 191 -19.84 -13.10 -28.75
N SER A 192 -20.20 -11.83 -28.91
CA SER A 192 -21.60 -11.39 -28.88
C SER A 192 -22.37 -11.89 -30.11
N GLU A 193 -23.68 -11.76 -30.11
CA GLU A 193 -24.54 -12.03 -31.28
C GLU A 193 -24.14 -11.19 -32.51
N SER A 194 -23.55 -10.02 -32.30
CA SER A 194 -22.99 -9.14 -33.35
C SER A 194 -21.61 -9.59 -33.86
N GLY A 195 -21.03 -10.68 -33.31
CA GLY A 195 -19.71 -11.18 -33.68
C GLY A 195 -18.52 -10.48 -33.01
N SER A 196 -18.77 -9.43 -32.23
CA SER A 196 -17.70 -8.71 -31.51
C SER A 196 -17.18 -9.53 -30.34
N PRO A 197 -15.86 -9.54 -30.06
CA PRO A 197 -15.30 -10.19 -28.89
C PRO A 197 -15.90 -9.61 -27.60
N GLN A 198 -16.46 -10.47 -26.76
CA GLN A 198 -17.11 -10.09 -25.50
C GLN A 198 -16.23 -10.44 -24.30
N GLN A 199 -15.58 -11.60 -24.35
CA GLN A 199 -14.74 -12.07 -23.26
C GLN A 199 -13.66 -13.03 -23.79
N PHE A 200 -12.49 -12.95 -23.22
CA PHE A 200 -11.38 -13.86 -23.46
C PHE A 200 -11.24 -14.80 -22.27
N CYS A 201 -11.10 -16.09 -22.56
CA CYS A 201 -10.98 -17.16 -21.57
C CYS A 201 -9.81 -18.06 -21.93
N ALA A 202 -8.94 -18.35 -20.97
CA ALA A 202 -7.87 -19.30 -21.10
C ALA A 202 -8.06 -20.45 -20.12
N SER A 203 -8.14 -21.69 -20.62
CA SER A 203 -8.07 -22.88 -19.79
C SER A 203 -6.59 -23.25 -19.67
N VAL A 204 -6.05 -23.11 -18.46
CA VAL A 204 -4.63 -23.27 -18.16
C VAL A 204 -4.45 -24.41 -17.16
N ALA A 205 -3.57 -25.35 -17.47
CA ALA A 205 -3.11 -26.31 -16.49
C ALA A 205 -2.08 -25.64 -15.57
N VAL A 206 -2.39 -25.60 -14.28
CA VAL A 206 -1.48 -25.17 -13.21
C VAL A 206 -1.06 -26.44 -12.49
N ASP A 207 0.16 -26.91 -12.74
CA ASP A 207 0.61 -28.27 -12.43
C ASP A 207 -0.36 -29.33 -12.98
N LYS A 208 -1.11 -29.98 -12.08
CA LYS A 208 -2.07 -31.06 -12.40
C LYS A 208 -3.53 -30.58 -12.46
N ARG A 209 -3.81 -29.32 -12.23
CA ARG A 209 -5.18 -28.77 -12.18
C ARG A 209 -5.44 -27.88 -13.37
N VAL A 210 -6.48 -28.15 -14.13
CA VAL A 210 -6.93 -27.26 -15.20
C VAL A 210 -7.89 -26.25 -14.60
N VAL A 211 -7.60 -24.97 -14.81
CA VAL A 211 -8.39 -23.83 -14.32
C VAL A 211 -8.73 -22.91 -15.49
N THR A 212 -9.88 -22.27 -15.42
CA THR A 212 -10.27 -21.25 -16.40
C THR A 212 -9.97 -19.87 -15.82
N ILE A 213 -9.20 -19.08 -16.58
CA ILE A 213 -8.85 -17.71 -16.24
C ILE A 213 -9.53 -16.81 -17.28
N GLU A 214 -10.37 -15.90 -16.84
CA GLU A 214 -11.07 -14.94 -17.68
C GLU A 214 -10.54 -13.52 -17.43
N VAL A 215 -10.75 -12.62 -18.38
CA VAL A 215 -10.46 -11.19 -18.16
C VAL A 215 -11.29 -10.69 -16.98
N ASN A 216 -10.64 -10.03 -16.02
CA ASN A 216 -11.20 -9.57 -14.74
C ASN A 216 -11.65 -10.67 -13.76
N SER A 217 -11.33 -11.95 -14.04
CA SER A 217 -11.59 -13.05 -13.11
C SER A 217 -10.30 -13.88 -12.95
N PRO A 218 -9.37 -13.42 -12.08
CA PRO A 218 -8.09 -14.08 -11.88
C PRO A 218 -8.24 -15.41 -11.14
N TYR A 219 -7.26 -16.28 -11.32
CA TYR A 219 -7.10 -17.49 -10.53
C TYR A 219 -6.06 -17.27 -9.43
N SER A 220 -6.36 -17.68 -8.20
CA SER A 220 -5.44 -17.60 -7.06
C SER A 220 -4.91 -19.00 -6.72
N PRO A 221 -3.68 -19.36 -7.12
CA PRO A 221 -3.09 -20.66 -6.80
C PRO A 221 -2.76 -20.78 -5.31
N ARG A 222 -2.39 -19.67 -4.66
CA ARG A 222 -2.08 -19.57 -3.23
C ARG A 222 -2.40 -18.18 -2.69
N TYR A 223 -2.40 -18.06 -1.37
CA TYR A 223 -2.62 -16.76 -0.72
C TYR A 223 -1.60 -15.71 -1.17
N GLY A 224 -2.10 -14.52 -1.50
CA GLY A 224 -1.27 -13.39 -1.95
C GLY A 224 -0.71 -13.52 -3.35
N GLU A 225 -1.16 -14.50 -4.15
CA GLU A 225 -0.77 -14.64 -5.54
C GLU A 225 -2.01 -14.78 -6.44
N GLU A 226 -2.05 -14.01 -7.52
CA GLU A 226 -3.13 -14.00 -8.49
C GLU A 226 -2.58 -14.08 -9.91
N ILE A 227 -3.23 -14.87 -10.78
CA ILE A 227 -2.90 -15.05 -12.18
C ILE A 227 -3.99 -14.41 -13.01
N TYR A 228 -3.64 -13.41 -13.79
CA TYR A 228 -4.53 -12.65 -14.68
C TYR A 228 -4.24 -13.01 -16.15
N LEU A 229 -5.30 -13.08 -16.95
CA LEU A 229 -5.18 -13.09 -18.39
C LEU A 229 -5.04 -11.66 -18.91
N VAL A 230 -3.90 -11.31 -19.49
CA VAL A 230 -3.58 -9.92 -19.89
C VAL A 230 -3.62 -9.74 -21.40
N ASN A 231 -3.15 -10.76 -22.13
CA ASN A 231 -3.06 -10.67 -23.58
C ASN A 231 -3.10 -12.06 -24.21
N TYR A 232 -3.27 -12.12 -25.52
CA TYR A 232 -3.15 -13.34 -26.33
C TYR A 232 -2.17 -13.12 -27.48
N ALA A 233 -1.51 -14.19 -27.89
CA ALA A 233 -0.58 -14.23 -29.02
C ALA A 233 -0.97 -15.34 -29.96
N ALA A 234 -0.37 -15.39 -31.16
CA ALA A 234 -0.69 -16.39 -32.15
C ALA A 234 -0.46 -17.85 -31.67
N GLU A 235 0.46 -18.04 -30.74
CA GLU A 235 0.86 -19.38 -30.24
C GLU A 235 0.51 -19.56 -28.73
N GLY A 236 -0.41 -18.74 -28.17
CA GLY A 236 -0.74 -18.88 -26.78
C GLY A 236 -1.36 -17.64 -26.13
N CYS A 237 -1.20 -17.50 -24.83
CA CYS A 237 -1.64 -16.33 -24.07
C CYS A 237 -0.54 -15.79 -23.17
N VAL A 238 -0.70 -14.53 -22.77
CA VAL A 238 0.18 -13.89 -21.79
C VAL A 238 -0.57 -13.78 -20.48
N LEU A 239 -0.02 -14.41 -19.45
CA LEU A 239 -0.51 -14.33 -18.09
C LEU A 239 0.37 -13.35 -17.29
N GLN A 240 -0.27 -12.59 -16.43
CA GLN A 240 0.40 -11.77 -15.44
C GLN A 240 0.16 -12.36 -14.06
N ILE A 241 1.24 -12.63 -13.34
CA ILE A 241 1.21 -13.16 -11.98
C ILE A 241 1.55 -12.00 -11.06
N VAL A 242 0.65 -11.70 -10.15
CA VAL A 242 0.83 -10.64 -9.14
C VAL A 242 0.98 -11.31 -7.78
N ARG A 243 2.12 -11.08 -7.14
CA ARG A 243 2.41 -11.54 -5.78
C ARG A 243 2.35 -10.36 -4.83
N GLU A 244 1.44 -10.42 -3.87
CA GLU A 244 1.22 -9.37 -2.84
C GLU A 244 1.13 -10.01 -1.45
N PRO A 245 2.26 -10.30 -0.78
CA PRO A 245 2.26 -10.93 0.55
C PRO A 245 1.49 -10.14 1.61
N TRP A 246 1.47 -8.80 1.49
CA TRP A 246 0.83 -7.89 2.43
C TRP A 246 -0.67 -7.68 2.19
N ARG A 247 -1.26 -8.32 1.18
CA ARG A 247 -2.69 -8.18 0.84
C ARG A 247 -3.63 -8.37 2.04
N GLY A 248 -3.33 -9.35 2.92
CA GLY A 248 -4.14 -9.57 4.12
C GLY A 248 -4.07 -8.43 5.13
N VAL A 249 -2.91 -7.80 5.26
CA VAL A 249 -2.74 -6.63 6.13
C VAL A 249 -3.57 -5.47 5.60
N THR A 250 -3.51 -5.22 4.28
CA THR A 250 -4.30 -4.19 3.61
C THR A 250 -5.80 -4.46 3.79
N ALA A 251 -6.26 -5.67 3.47
CA ALA A 251 -7.67 -6.06 3.59
C ALA A 251 -8.18 -5.91 5.02
N THR A 252 -7.41 -6.35 6.00
CA THR A 252 -7.74 -6.18 7.43
C THR A 252 -7.88 -4.71 7.79
N GLY A 253 -6.94 -3.87 7.35
CA GLY A 253 -6.98 -2.43 7.57
C GLY A 253 -8.25 -1.79 6.99
N VAL A 254 -8.60 -2.13 5.74
CA VAL A 254 -9.82 -1.62 5.07
C VAL A 254 -11.09 -2.07 5.80
N VAL A 255 -11.19 -3.36 6.16
CA VAL A 255 -12.35 -3.89 6.92
C VAL A 255 -12.49 -3.17 8.26
N MET A 256 -11.39 -2.95 8.99
CA MET A 256 -11.42 -2.21 10.26
C MET A 256 -11.88 -0.76 10.07
N MET A 257 -11.43 -0.06 9.02
CA MET A 257 -11.89 1.30 8.72
C MET A 257 -13.40 1.32 8.42
N LEU A 258 -13.90 0.38 7.61
CA LEU A 258 -15.33 0.28 7.30
C LEU A 258 -16.16 0.00 8.55
N LEU A 259 -15.74 -0.94 9.39
CA LEU A 259 -16.41 -1.22 10.67
C LEU A 259 -16.41 0.01 11.58
N GLY A 260 -15.29 0.71 11.68
CA GLY A 260 -15.19 1.95 12.45
C GLY A 260 -16.14 3.03 11.92
N ALA A 261 -16.26 3.19 10.61
CA ALA A 261 -17.18 4.12 9.97
C ALA A 261 -18.65 3.76 10.24
N VAL A 262 -19.02 2.47 10.12
CA VAL A 262 -20.38 1.98 10.43
C VAL A 262 -20.74 2.28 11.90
N VAL A 263 -19.82 2.01 12.82
CA VAL A 263 -20.06 2.26 14.26
C VAL A 263 -20.23 3.77 14.51
N LEU A 264 -19.44 4.63 13.85
CA LEU A 264 -19.60 6.09 13.96
C LEU A 264 -20.97 6.53 13.44
N PHE A 265 -21.40 6.01 12.30
CA PHE A 265 -22.68 6.33 11.69
C PHE A 265 -23.86 5.92 12.55
N LEU A 266 -23.88 4.68 13.04
CA LEU A 266 -24.97 4.15 13.89
C LEU A 266 -25.11 4.92 15.22
N GLN A 267 -24.02 5.39 15.81
CA GLN A 267 -24.05 6.11 17.07
C GLN A 267 -24.36 7.60 16.90
N GLY A 268 -24.07 8.19 15.72
CA GLY A 268 -24.51 9.54 15.38
C GLY A 268 -26.02 9.69 15.45
N PHE A 269 -26.78 8.69 14.98
CA PHE A 269 -28.24 8.66 15.09
C PHE A 269 -28.76 8.42 16.51
N SER A 270 -27.97 7.82 17.41
CA SER A 270 -28.37 7.56 18.80
C SER A 270 -28.17 8.78 19.72
N SER A 271 -27.26 9.68 19.38
CA SER A 271 -26.94 10.89 20.16
C SER A 271 -28.04 11.96 20.08
N GLU A 272 -28.86 11.94 19.02
CA GLU A 272 -29.93 12.94 18.81
C GLU A 272 -31.21 12.64 19.63
N LYS A 273 -31.24 11.51 20.34
CA LYS A 273 -32.38 11.06 21.15
C LYS A 273 -32.15 11.20 22.68
N ARG A 274 -31.18 12.01 23.14
CA ARG A 274 -31.00 12.30 24.57
C ARG A 274 -31.07 13.80 24.87
#